data_cd69e570c0fa5c9b05cd6b01928796a3
#
_entry.id   cd69e570c0fa5c9b05cd6b01928796a3
#
_cell.length_a   1.000
_cell.length_b   1.000
_cell.length_c   1.000
_cell.angle_alpha   90.00
_cell.angle_beta   90.00
_cell.angle_gamma   90.00
#
_symmetry.space_group_name_H-M   'P 1'
#
loop_
_entity.id
_entity.type
_entity.pdbx_description
1 polymer ?
#
loop_
_entity_poly.entity_id
_entity_poly.type
_entity_poly.pdbx_seq_one_letter_code
_entity_poly.pdbx_strand_id
1 'polypeptide(L)'
;MPFFSYRATEAYLTGNKAAAKAFSLGAHRLNARVQELHRQAGQRIFDSRNTTIHPSTNSSNDHMVDLHGLHPTEAVEMLETTVGKLKRTGFKGRMVVVTGTGHHSRGQKAKVLPAIREYLHRVGLRAQEGTMSDGRGGMFTIQI
;
A
#
# COMPACT_ATOMS: atom_id res chain seq x y z
N MET A 1 -3.80 5.38 19.57
CA MET A 1 -5.02 5.25 20.41
C MET A 1 -4.71 4.84 21.85
N PRO A 2 -3.76 5.49 22.51
CA PRO A 2 -3.34 5.05 23.84
C PRO A 2 -4.46 5.22 24.90
N PHE A 3 -5.34 6.23 24.74
CA PHE A 3 -6.36 6.57 25.73
C PHE A 3 -7.35 5.43 26.00
N PHE A 4 -7.94 4.83 24.98
CA PHE A 4 -8.91 3.73 25.16
C PHE A 4 -8.27 2.45 25.68
N SER A 5 -7.05 2.14 25.22
CA SER A 5 -6.30 0.99 25.75
C SER A 5 -5.95 1.17 27.23
N TYR A 6 -5.52 2.38 27.59
CA TYR A 6 -5.23 2.72 28.98
C TYR A 6 -6.47 2.60 29.87
N ARG A 7 -7.62 3.16 29.46
CA ARG A 7 -8.88 3.09 30.19
C ARG A 7 -9.41 1.67 30.29
N ALA A 8 -9.24 0.85 29.28
CA ALA A 8 -9.63 -0.56 29.32
C ALA A 8 -8.78 -1.33 30.35
N THR A 9 -7.48 -1.07 30.39
CA THR A 9 -6.56 -1.68 31.37
C THR A 9 -6.87 -1.24 32.78
N GLU A 10 -7.08 0.05 33.01
CA GLU A 10 -7.44 0.62 34.31
C GLU A 10 -8.75 0.00 34.83
N ALA A 11 -9.78 -0.07 33.98
CA ALA A 11 -11.06 -0.67 34.35
C ALA A 11 -10.94 -2.17 34.65
N TYR A 12 -10.07 -2.88 33.92
CA TYR A 12 -9.81 -4.30 34.19
C TYR A 12 -9.12 -4.51 35.55
N LEU A 13 -8.09 -3.71 35.84
CA LEU A 13 -7.34 -3.80 37.10
C LEU A 13 -8.19 -3.42 38.31
N THR A 14 -9.18 -2.54 38.15
CA THR A 14 -10.13 -2.18 39.21
C THR A 14 -11.32 -3.14 39.30
N GLY A 15 -11.31 -4.24 38.53
CA GLY A 15 -12.36 -5.27 38.57
C GLY A 15 -13.63 -4.92 37.79
N ASN A 16 -13.68 -3.75 37.14
CA ASN A 16 -14.84 -3.33 36.35
C ASN A 16 -14.77 -3.91 34.92
N LYS A 17 -15.09 -5.19 34.80
CA LYS A 17 -15.03 -5.93 33.54
C LYS A 17 -15.97 -5.38 32.46
N ALA A 18 -17.13 -4.83 32.86
CA ALA A 18 -18.08 -4.23 31.91
C ALA A 18 -17.50 -2.95 31.26
N ALA A 19 -16.92 -2.07 32.08
CA ALA A 19 -16.26 -0.88 31.56
C ALA A 19 -15.02 -1.22 30.72
N ALA A 20 -14.21 -2.19 31.15
CA ALA A 20 -13.06 -2.66 30.37
C ALA A 20 -13.47 -3.15 28.98
N LYS A 21 -14.53 -3.95 28.87
CA LYS A 21 -15.10 -4.40 27.61
C LYS A 21 -15.61 -3.25 26.74
N ALA A 22 -16.32 -2.29 27.33
CA ALA A 22 -16.84 -1.13 26.62
C ALA A 22 -15.71 -0.26 26.02
N PHE A 23 -14.66 0.02 26.79
CA PHE A 23 -13.49 0.76 26.30
C PHE A 23 -12.74 -0.01 25.21
N SER A 24 -12.57 -1.32 25.35
CA SER A 24 -11.94 -2.16 24.34
C SER A 24 -12.72 -2.14 23.02
N LEU A 25 -14.04 -2.30 23.08
CA LEU A 25 -14.91 -2.22 21.89
C LEU A 25 -14.85 -0.83 21.23
N GLY A 26 -14.81 0.24 22.05
CA GLY A 26 -14.62 1.60 21.55
C GLY A 26 -13.30 1.77 20.79
N ALA A 27 -12.22 1.23 21.36
CA ALA A 27 -10.90 1.24 20.69
C ALA A 27 -10.93 0.50 19.35
N HIS A 28 -11.54 -0.69 19.30
CA HIS A 28 -11.65 -1.47 18.07
C HIS A 28 -12.45 -0.73 16.98
N ARG A 29 -13.57 -0.11 17.34
CA ARG A 29 -14.41 0.66 16.41
C ARG A 29 -13.64 1.85 15.81
N LEU A 30 -12.93 2.60 16.65
CA LEU A 30 -12.13 3.74 16.19
C LEU A 30 -10.97 3.28 15.31
N ASN A 31 -10.31 2.20 15.67
CA ASN A 31 -9.22 1.66 14.85
C ASN A 31 -9.74 1.18 13.47
N ALA A 32 -10.87 0.49 13.43
CA ALA A 32 -11.51 0.09 12.17
C ALA A 32 -11.87 1.32 11.31
N ARG A 33 -12.37 2.41 11.95
CA ARG A 33 -12.66 3.65 11.22
C ARG A 33 -11.42 4.32 10.66
N VAL A 34 -10.32 4.33 11.42
CA VAL A 34 -9.04 4.86 10.94
C VAL A 34 -8.53 4.05 9.74
N GLN A 35 -8.56 2.73 9.84
CA GLN A 35 -8.16 1.86 8.72
C GLN A 35 -9.00 2.09 7.47
N GLU A 36 -10.31 2.25 7.61
CA GLU A 36 -11.20 2.55 6.48
C GLU A 36 -10.90 3.91 5.86
N LEU A 37 -10.62 4.94 6.66
CA LEU A 37 -10.23 6.25 6.15
C LEU A 37 -8.89 6.21 5.42
N HIS A 38 -7.92 5.46 5.94
CA HIS A 38 -6.64 5.23 5.26
C HIS A 38 -6.84 4.53 3.92
N ARG A 39 -7.67 3.48 3.88
CA ARG A 39 -7.98 2.78 2.63
C ARG A 39 -8.62 3.70 1.59
N GLN A 40 -9.58 4.54 1.99
CA GLN A 40 -10.21 5.51 1.10
C GLN A 40 -9.21 6.56 0.59
N ALA A 41 -8.36 7.06 1.47
CA ALA A 41 -7.30 8.00 1.09
C ALA A 41 -6.30 7.34 0.12
N GLY A 42 -5.87 6.12 0.40
CA GLY A 42 -5.00 5.34 -0.48
C GLY A 42 -5.60 5.14 -1.87
N GLN A 43 -6.89 4.79 -1.94
CA GLN A 43 -7.58 4.64 -3.22
C GLN A 43 -7.61 5.95 -4.02
N ARG A 44 -7.91 7.08 -3.38
CA ARG A 44 -7.91 8.40 -4.04
C ARG A 44 -6.52 8.79 -4.56
N ILE A 45 -5.49 8.54 -3.77
CA ILE A 45 -4.10 8.79 -4.18
C ILE A 45 -3.76 7.93 -5.39
N PHE A 46 -4.08 6.64 -5.33
CA PHE A 46 -3.85 5.71 -6.43
C PHE A 46 -4.57 6.15 -7.71
N ASP A 47 -5.86 6.44 -7.63
CA ASP A 47 -6.66 6.86 -8.78
C ASP A 47 -6.11 8.15 -9.39
N SER A 48 -5.82 9.15 -8.55
CA SER A 48 -5.25 10.44 -9.00
C SER A 48 -3.94 10.27 -9.76
N ARG A 49 -3.08 9.34 -9.35
CA ARG A 49 -1.77 9.13 -9.96
C ARG A 49 -1.81 8.23 -11.20
N ASN A 50 -2.78 7.34 -11.26
CA ASN A 50 -2.86 6.36 -12.34
C ASN A 50 -3.89 6.69 -13.43
N THR A 51 -4.73 7.71 -13.22
CA THR A 51 -5.69 8.16 -14.25
C THR A 51 -5.02 8.79 -15.48
N THR A 52 -3.86 9.41 -15.31
CA THR A 52 -3.10 10.10 -16.38
C THR A 52 -1.98 9.26 -16.97
N ILE A 53 -1.79 8.04 -16.50
CA ILE A 53 -0.81 7.13 -17.10
C ILE A 53 -1.43 6.57 -18.38
N HIS A 54 -1.32 7.34 -19.46
CA HIS A 54 -1.57 6.83 -20.80
C HIS A 54 -0.51 5.76 -21.09
N PRO A 55 -0.89 4.63 -21.72
CA PRO A 55 0.10 3.73 -22.29
C PRO A 55 1.00 4.60 -23.19
N SER A 56 2.28 4.63 -22.87
CA SER A 56 3.23 5.43 -23.65
C SER A 56 3.09 5.03 -25.10
N THR A 57 2.94 6.01 -25.96
CA THR A 57 2.74 5.89 -27.41
C THR A 57 3.91 5.22 -28.16
N ASN A 58 4.93 4.79 -27.45
CA ASN A 58 6.05 4.02 -27.97
C ASN A 58 5.76 2.53 -27.81
N SER A 59 5.07 1.93 -28.76
CA SER A 59 5.00 0.51 -29.17
C SER A 59 5.39 -0.61 -28.17
N SER A 60 5.56 -0.34 -26.89
CA SER A 60 5.80 -1.32 -25.86
C SER A 60 4.47 -1.67 -25.18
N ASN A 61 4.18 -2.94 -25.12
CA ASN A 61 3.05 -3.50 -24.38
C ASN A 61 3.31 -3.39 -22.87
N ASP A 62 3.62 -2.17 -22.41
CA ASP A 62 4.00 -1.85 -21.04
C ASP A 62 2.81 -1.26 -20.30
N HIS A 63 2.54 -1.77 -19.10
CA HIS A 63 1.56 -1.22 -18.19
C HIS A 63 2.28 -0.56 -17.00
N MET A 64 2.12 0.75 -16.85
CA MET A 64 2.74 1.49 -15.74
C MET A 64 1.76 1.65 -14.58
N VAL A 65 2.25 1.47 -13.36
CA VAL A 65 1.51 1.69 -12.11
C VAL A 65 2.37 2.49 -11.15
N ASP A 66 1.81 3.57 -10.64
CA ASP A 66 2.47 4.43 -9.67
C ASP A 66 1.87 4.22 -8.27
N LEU A 67 2.71 3.71 -7.36
CA LEU A 67 2.37 3.42 -5.96
C LEU A 67 3.06 4.37 -4.98
N HIS A 68 3.80 5.38 -5.46
CA HIS A 68 4.50 6.28 -4.55
C HIS A 68 3.52 7.09 -3.71
N GLY A 69 3.86 7.34 -2.45
CA GLY A 69 3.02 8.08 -1.51
C GLY A 69 1.89 7.30 -0.86
N LEU A 70 1.70 6.02 -1.23
CA LEU A 70 0.80 5.12 -0.53
C LEU A 70 1.44 4.59 0.76
N HIS A 71 0.62 4.15 1.70
CA HIS A 71 1.10 3.31 2.80
C HIS A 71 1.50 1.93 2.26
N PRO A 72 2.52 1.27 2.83
CA PRO A 72 3.01 -0.03 2.32
C PRO A 72 1.92 -1.08 2.13
N THR A 73 1.01 -1.22 3.07
CA THR A 73 -0.12 -2.16 3.00
C THR A 73 -1.03 -1.86 1.82
N GLU A 74 -1.41 -0.59 1.65
CA GLU A 74 -2.26 -0.14 0.56
C GLU A 74 -1.58 -0.31 -0.81
N ALA A 75 -0.28 -0.02 -0.87
CA ALA A 75 0.51 -0.22 -2.09
C ALA A 75 0.51 -1.69 -2.55
N VAL A 76 0.67 -2.62 -1.61
CA VAL A 76 0.61 -4.07 -1.89
C VAL A 76 -0.79 -4.47 -2.37
N GLU A 77 -1.86 -4.04 -1.70
CA GLU A 77 -3.24 -4.34 -2.09
C GLU A 77 -3.58 -3.81 -3.50
N MET A 78 -3.14 -2.58 -3.82
CA MET A 78 -3.36 -1.98 -5.14
C MET A 78 -2.57 -2.72 -6.23
N LEU A 79 -1.33 -3.12 -5.95
CA LEU A 79 -0.53 -3.93 -6.87
C LEU A 79 -1.17 -5.29 -7.11
N GLU A 80 -1.59 -5.99 -6.06
CA GLU A 80 -2.25 -7.29 -6.15
C GLU A 80 -3.52 -7.21 -7.00
N THR A 81 -4.35 -6.21 -6.75
CA THR A 81 -5.57 -5.95 -7.52
C THR A 81 -5.26 -5.70 -8.99
N THR A 82 -4.23 -4.90 -9.28
CA THR A 82 -3.83 -4.56 -10.65
C THR A 82 -3.28 -5.77 -11.38
N VAL A 83 -2.39 -6.54 -10.76
CA VAL A 83 -1.85 -7.79 -11.32
C VAL A 83 -3.00 -8.78 -11.61
N GLY A 84 -3.94 -8.91 -10.67
CA GLY A 84 -5.11 -9.76 -10.84
C GLY A 84 -6.00 -9.34 -12.02
N LYS A 85 -6.21 -8.04 -12.21
CA LYS A 85 -6.93 -7.49 -13.37
C LYS A 85 -6.21 -7.80 -14.68
N LEU A 86 -4.91 -7.53 -14.75
CA LEU A 86 -4.12 -7.79 -15.95
C LEU A 86 -4.11 -9.26 -16.34
N LYS A 87 -3.94 -10.16 -15.39
CA LYS A 87 -4.01 -11.61 -15.64
C LYS A 87 -5.39 -12.04 -16.16
N ARG A 88 -6.48 -11.52 -15.59
CA ARG A 88 -7.85 -11.83 -16.04
C ARG A 88 -8.15 -11.33 -17.44
N THR A 89 -7.58 -10.20 -17.84
CA THR A 89 -7.74 -9.66 -19.21
C THR A 89 -6.84 -10.35 -20.25
N GLY A 90 -6.02 -11.31 -19.82
CA GLY A 90 -5.07 -11.99 -20.69
C GLY A 90 -3.89 -11.12 -21.12
N PHE A 91 -3.62 -10.04 -20.39
CA PHE A 91 -2.47 -9.19 -20.66
C PHE A 91 -1.18 -10.01 -20.57
N LYS A 92 -0.37 -9.89 -21.61
CA LYS A 92 0.98 -10.47 -21.68
C LYS A 92 1.94 -9.37 -22.08
N GLY A 93 2.66 -8.87 -21.10
CA GLY A 93 3.55 -7.76 -21.31
C GLY A 93 4.32 -7.41 -20.04
N ARG A 94 4.96 -6.28 -20.10
CA ARG A 94 5.77 -5.78 -19.01
C ARG A 94 4.97 -4.78 -18.16
N MET A 95 4.97 -4.96 -16.86
CA MET A 95 4.43 -3.99 -15.92
C MET A 95 5.55 -3.27 -15.21
N VAL A 96 5.51 -1.94 -15.23
CA VAL A 96 6.45 -1.06 -14.51
C VAL A 96 5.75 -0.50 -13.28
N VAL A 97 6.31 -0.77 -12.11
CA VAL A 97 5.76 -0.35 -10.81
C VAL A 97 6.68 0.69 -10.20
N VAL A 98 6.17 1.90 -10.00
CA VAL A 98 6.90 3.00 -9.37
C VAL A 98 6.60 3.02 -7.87
N THR A 99 7.63 2.98 -7.03
CA THR A 99 7.48 2.92 -5.57
C THR A 99 7.94 4.17 -4.84
N GLY A 100 8.64 5.07 -5.53
CA GLY A 100 9.20 6.28 -4.94
C GLY A 100 10.45 6.05 -4.09
N THR A 101 11.14 7.13 -3.77
CA THR A 101 12.41 7.14 -3.01
C THR A 101 12.24 7.22 -1.49
N GLY A 102 11.02 7.50 -1.00
CA GLY A 102 10.78 7.71 0.43
C GLY A 102 11.20 9.08 0.97
N HIS A 103 11.56 10.04 0.13
CA HIS A 103 11.94 11.40 0.57
C HIS A 103 10.89 12.10 1.43
N HIS A 104 9.61 11.77 1.24
CA HIS A 104 8.49 12.30 2.04
C HIS A 104 8.15 11.43 3.26
N SER A 105 8.85 10.33 3.48
CA SER A 105 8.62 9.46 4.63
C SER A 105 9.39 9.99 5.85
N ARG A 106 8.78 9.87 7.04
CA ARG A 106 9.44 10.19 8.30
C ARG A 106 10.75 9.38 8.44
N GLY A 107 11.89 10.06 8.54
CA GLY A 107 13.21 9.45 8.56
C GLY A 107 13.78 9.12 7.17
N GLN A 108 13.20 9.66 6.09
CA GLN A 108 13.67 9.50 4.69
C GLN A 108 13.89 8.05 4.24
N LYS A 109 13.16 7.11 4.84
CA LYS A 109 13.25 5.68 4.50
C LYS A 109 12.14 5.30 3.54
N ALA A 110 12.50 4.74 2.41
CA ALA A 110 11.54 4.11 1.50
C ALA A 110 10.87 2.92 2.20
N LYS A 111 9.56 2.97 2.37
CA LYS A 111 8.78 1.90 3.02
C LYS A 111 8.01 1.05 2.02
N VAL A 112 7.58 1.67 0.92
CA VAL A 112 6.80 0.98 -0.12
C VAL A 112 7.65 -0.02 -0.88
N LEU A 113 8.88 0.36 -1.26
CA LEU A 113 9.78 -0.49 -2.03
C LEU A 113 10.08 -1.84 -1.35
N PRO A 114 10.45 -1.90 -0.04
CA PRO A 114 10.66 -3.18 0.63
C PRO A 114 9.37 -4.03 0.71
N ALA A 115 8.21 -3.40 0.94
CA ALA A 115 6.94 -4.12 1.02
C ALA A 115 6.55 -4.75 -0.34
N ILE A 116 6.76 -4.03 -1.44
CA ILE A 116 6.53 -4.55 -2.79
C ILE A 116 7.52 -5.67 -3.11
N ARG A 117 8.80 -5.52 -2.76
CA ARG A 117 9.80 -6.58 -2.96
C ARG A 117 9.39 -7.87 -2.24
N GLU A 118 9.00 -7.78 -0.99
CA GLU A 118 8.54 -8.92 -0.19
C GLU A 118 7.30 -9.58 -0.80
N TYR A 119 6.32 -8.78 -1.23
CA TYR A 119 5.13 -9.27 -1.90
C TYR A 119 5.48 -10.05 -3.17
N LEU A 120 6.29 -9.47 -4.07
CA LEU A 120 6.69 -10.09 -5.34
C LEU A 120 7.43 -11.42 -5.12
N HIS A 121 8.31 -11.45 -4.14
CA HIS A 121 9.00 -12.68 -3.75
C HIS A 121 8.01 -13.75 -3.24
N ARG A 122 7.09 -13.37 -2.37
CA ARG A 122 6.09 -14.28 -1.80
C ARG A 122 5.17 -14.91 -2.84
N VAL A 123 4.76 -14.14 -3.85
CA VAL A 123 3.87 -14.63 -4.93
C VAL A 123 4.63 -15.23 -6.11
N GLY A 124 5.95 -15.27 -6.06
CA GLY A 124 6.80 -15.87 -7.09
C GLY A 124 6.84 -15.10 -8.42
N LEU A 125 6.53 -13.81 -8.40
CA LEU A 125 6.65 -12.96 -9.58
C LEU A 125 8.10 -12.51 -9.77
N ARG A 126 8.66 -12.80 -10.94
CA ARG A 126 10.01 -12.33 -11.30
C ARG A 126 9.95 -10.84 -11.58
N ALA A 127 10.76 -10.08 -10.87
CA ALA A 127 10.86 -8.65 -11.01
C ALA A 127 12.34 -8.22 -11.07
N GLN A 128 12.60 -7.22 -11.91
CA GLN A 128 13.86 -6.50 -11.90
C GLN A 128 13.66 -5.19 -11.17
N GLU A 129 14.48 -4.95 -10.16
CA GLU A 129 14.53 -3.69 -9.43
C GLU A 129 15.43 -2.70 -10.17
N GLY A 130 15.00 -1.46 -10.25
CA GLY A 130 15.72 -0.39 -10.91
C GLY A 130 15.42 0.96 -10.28
N THR A 131 15.99 2.00 -10.88
CA THR A 131 15.74 3.39 -10.52
C THR A 131 15.17 4.11 -11.72
N MET A 132 14.22 5.02 -11.50
CA MET A 132 13.68 5.87 -12.55
C MET A 132 14.79 6.71 -13.17
N SER A 133 14.70 6.97 -14.47
CA SER A 133 15.69 7.77 -15.23
C SER A 133 15.90 9.19 -14.69
N ASP A 134 14.90 9.73 -13.99
CA ASP A 134 14.95 11.03 -13.32
C ASP A 134 15.57 10.97 -11.91
N GLY A 135 16.02 9.81 -11.46
CA GLY A 135 16.60 9.58 -10.13
C GLY A 135 15.60 9.66 -8.98
N ARG A 136 14.31 9.84 -9.26
CA ARG A 136 13.27 10.10 -8.24
C ARG A 136 12.68 8.88 -7.59
N GLY A 137 13.16 7.69 -7.86
CA GLY A 137 12.59 6.57 -7.14
C GLY A 137 12.96 5.20 -7.58
N GLY A 138 12.71 4.27 -6.66
CA GLY A 138 12.74 2.86 -6.95
C GLY A 138 11.59 2.46 -7.86
N MET A 139 11.87 1.50 -8.72
CA MET A 139 10.86 0.88 -9.56
C MET A 139 11.11 -0.61 -9.65
N PHE A 140 10.07 -1.34 -10.02
CA PHE A 140 10.16 -2.74 -10.42
C PHE A 140 9.65 -2.91 -11.84
N THR A 141 10.30 -3.77 -12.59
CA THR A 141 9.80 -4.26 -13.87
C THR A 141 9.39 -5.72 -13.71
N ILE A 142 8.13 -6.02 -13.97
CA ILE A 142 7.52 -7.34 -13.75
C ILE A 142 7.01 -7.85 -15.10
N GLN A 143 7.27 -9.11 -15.40
CA GLN A 143 6.66 -9.78 -16.56
C GLN A 143 5.36 -10.44 -16.12
N ILE A 144 4.25 -10.09 -16.78
CA ILE A 144 2.90 -10.63 -16.55
C ILE A 144 2.59 -11.72 -17.59
#